data_6c5395c76afce7d282eefd0b8b9c522d
#
_entry.id   6c5395c76afce7d282eefd0b8b9c522d
#
_cell.length_a   1.000
_cell.length_b   1.000
_cell.length_c   1.000
_cell.angle_alpha   90.00
_cell.angle_beta   90.00
_cell.angle_gamma   90.00
#
_symmetry.space_group_name_H-M   'P 1'
#
loop_
_entity.id
_entity.type
_entity.pdbx_description
1 polymer ?
#
loop_
_entity_poly.entity_id
_entity_poly.type
_entity_poly.pdbx_seq_one_letter_code
_entity_poly.pdbx_strand_id
1 'polypeptide(L)'
;VGLKKLLLNLYIWPVFAVFTVFCLCFILPLLLIYSVIANQPMDRVIRKSICLYGWALVRVVPFMAPVTVEDFSNGIKPPVIFVANHYSSIDPYLFGMLPFENAFVTSWPFRIPVYKWVMRLARYINSNDGWDIVWNRGEKLLASGCSLIFWPEGHRSRDGRLARFKNGAFRLACLTGKPIVPVCILGTDRLMPPGSRFLTPSRVKMVILPPIIPSGRGDDPDCIRALKDQARESIATELAKRGVNPFNITGYKSDMMSDPIISSAIHGND
;
A
#
# COMPACT_ATOMS: atom_id res chain seq x y z
N VAL A 1 -28.65 3.66 -7.21
CA VAL A 1 -27.89 2.39 -7.28
C VAL A 1 -28.73 1.41 -8.06
N GLY A 2 -28.25 0.88 -9.20
CA GLY A 2 -29.02 -0.10 -9.97
C GLY A 2 -29.23 -1.40 -9.19
N LEU A 3 -30.39 -2.07 -9.41
CA LEU A 3 -30.78 -3.29 -8.71
C LEU A 3 -29.68 -4.37 -8.75
N LYS A 4 -29.01 -4.57 -9.89
CA LYS A 4 -27.89 -5.52 -10.04
C LYS A 4 -26.75 -5.23 -9.06
N LYS A 5 -26.36 -3.95 -8.90
CA LYS A 5 -25.31 -3.54 -7.96
C LYS A 5 -25.73 -3.76 -6.52
N LEU A 6 -26.98 -3.52 -6.18
CA LEU A 6 -27.53 -3.78 -4.85
C LEU A 6 -27.48 -5.29 -4.52
N LEU A 7 -28.03 -6.14 -5.38
CA LEU A 7 -28.05 -7.59 -5.19
C LEU A 7 -26.63 -8.17 -5.06
N LEU A 8 -25.69 -7.70 -5.90
CA LEU A 8 -24.30 -8.10 -5.82
C LEU A 8 -23.68 -7.78 -4.44
N ASN A 9 -23.94 -6.60 -3.90
CA ASN A 9 -23.38 -6.21 -2.61
C ASN A 9 -24.08 -6.89 -1.44
N LEU A 10 -25.37 -7.23 -1.56
CA LEU A 10 -26.09 -8.08 -0.59
C LEU A 10 -25.50 -9.50 -0.52
N TYR A 11 -24.89 -9.99 -1.59
CA TYR A 11 -24.16 -11.25 -1.58
C TYR A 11 -22.72 -11.10 -1.04
N ILE A 12 -21.98 -10.12 -1.52
CA ILE A 12 -20.54 -9.99 -1.25
C ILE A 12 -20.23 -9.63 0.20
N TRP A 13 -20.95 -8.68 0.78
CA TRP A 13 -20.69 -8.24 2.15
C TRP A 13 -20.90 -9.35 3.18
N PRO A 14 -21.96 -10.16 3.13
CA PRO A 14 -22.07 -11.37 3.97
C PRO A 14 -20.94 -12.36 3.76
N VAL A 15 -20.52 -12.64 2.53
CA VAL A 15 -19.38 -13.53 2.24
C VAL A 15 -18.11 -13.02 2.92
N PHE A 16 -17.79 -11.73 2.77
CA PHE A 16 -16.63 -11.12 3.42
C PHE A 16 -16.75 -11.12 4.94
N ALA A 17 -17.93 -10.84 5.48
CA ALA A 17 -18.17 -10.87 6.92
C ALA A 17 -17.98 -12.27 7.50
N VAL A 18 -18.59 -13.29 6.89
CA VAL A 18 -18.47 -14.70 7.32
C VAL A 18 -17.00 -15.14 7.22
N PHE A 19 -16.33 -14.86 6.12
CA PHE A 19 -14.91 -15.18 5.95
C PHE A 19 -14.04 -14.51 7.03
N THR A 20 -14.28 -13.23 7.31
CA THR A 20 -13.54 -12.48 8.33
C THR A 20 -13.78 -13.02 9.73
N VAL A 21 -15.05 -13.29 10.08
CA VAL A 21 -15.43 -13.88 11.39
C VAL A 21 -14.81 -15.27 11.54
N PHE A 22 -14.85 -16.10 10.48
CA PHE A 22 -14.18 -17.39 10.47
C PHE A 22 -12.68 -17.29 10.74
N CYS A 23 -12.00 -16.37 10.06
CA CYS A 23 -10.57 -16.13 10.27
C CYS A 23 -10.26 -15.65 11.70
N LEU A 24 -11.07 -14.77 12.26
CA LEU A 24 -10.88 -14.27 13.63
C LEU A 24 -11.18 -15.30 14.70
N CYS A 25 -12.24 -16.10 14.53
CA CYS A 25 -12.69 -17.05 15.55
C CYS A 25 -11.95 -18.39 15.51
N PHE A 26 -11.46 -18.80 14.36
CA PHE A 26 -10.83 -20.12 14.18
C PHE A 26 -9.37 -20.04 13.78
N ILE A 27 -9.05 -19.27 12.73
CA ILE A 27 -7.69 -19.23 12.21
C ILE A 27 -6.74 -18.50 13.17
N LEU A 28 -7.14 -17.32 13.67
CA LEU A 28 -6.29 -16.52 14.56
C LEU A 28 -5.94 -17.27 15.85
N PRO A 29 -6.87 -17.90 16.61
CA PRO A 29 -6.52 -18.71 17.78
C PRO A 29 -5.57 -19.87 17.47
N LEU A 30 -5.79 -20.60 16.36
CA LEU A 30 -4.90 -21.67 15.94
C LEU A 30 -3.48 -21.17 15.66
N LEU A 31 -3.36 -20.00 15.04
CA LEU A 31 -2.07 -19.37 14.75
C LEU A 31 -1.37 -18.87 16.03
N LEU A 32 -2.12 -18.40 17.02
CA LEU A 32 -1.57 -18.04 18.33
C LEU A 32 -1.03 -19.29 19.05
N ILE A 33 -1.78 -20.39 19.04
CA ILE A 33 -1.34 -21.67 19.58
C ILE A 33 -0.09 -22.18 18.83
N TYR A 34 -0.12 -22.14 17.50
CA TYR A 34 1.04 -22.51 16.67
C TYR A 34 2.29 -21.67 17.00
N SER A 35 2.13 -20.37 17.21
CA SER A 35 3.24 -19.46 17.57
C SER A 35 3.94 -19.95 18.85
N VAL A 36 3.17 -20.38 19.85
CA VAL A 36 3.71 -20.90 21.12
C VAL A 36 4.38 -22.26 20.92
N ILE A 37 3.68 -23.21 20.29
CA ILE A 37 4.19 -24.59 20.11
C ILE A 37 5.45 -24.62 19.24
N ALA A 38 5.46 -23.85 18.14
CA ALA A 38 6.56 -23.79 17.20
C ALA A 38 7.68 -22.81 17.61
N ASN A 39 7.57 -22.20 18.80
CA ASN A 39 8.50 -21.18 19.30
C ASN A 39 8.79 -20.06 18.28
N GLN A 40 7.74 -19.62 17.56
CA GLN A 40 7.83 -18.56 16.57
C GLN A 40 7.38 -17.23 17.16
N PRO A 41 8.03 -16.08 16.82
CA PRO A 41 7.56 -14.77 17.27
C PRO A 41 6.11 -14.52 16.85
N MET A 42 5.25 -14.27 17.83
CA MET A 42 3.80 -14.08 17.65
C MET A 42 3.49 -12.98 16.61
N ASP A 43 4.19 -11.85 16.69
CA ASP A 43 4.03 -10.73 15.79
C ASP A 43 4.32 -11.10 14.33
N ARG A 44 5.34 -11.95 14.09
CA ARG A 44 5.67 -12.46 12.76
C ARG A 44 4.58 -13.40 12.22
N VAL A 45 4.09 -14.31 13.06
CA VAL A 45 3.01 -15.23 12.68
C VAL A 45 1.76 -14.45 12.29
N ILE A 46 1.39 -13.44 13.09
CA ILE A 46 0.22 -12.60 12.79
C ILE A 46 0.42 -11.75 11.53
N ARG A 47 1.61 -11.17 11.28
CA ARG A 47 1.88 -10.44 10.03
C ARG A 47 1.71 -11.33 8.81
N LYS A 48 2.28 -12.53 8.82
CA LYS A 48 2.09 -13.51 7.74
C LYS A 48 0.62 -13.87 7.54
N SER A 49 -0.12 -13.99 8.63
CA SER A 49 -1.56 -14.28 8.59
C SER A 49 -2.37 -13.14 7.99
N ILE A 50 -2.03 -11.89 8.29
CA ILE A 50 -2.66 -10.72 7.68
C ILE A 50 -2.36 -10.67 6.18
N CYS A 51 -1.13 -10.98 5.75
CA CYS A 51 -0.79 -11.09 4.33
C CYS A 51 -1.63 -12.18 3.65
N LEU A 52 -1.70 -13.37 4.23
CA LEU A 52 -2.50 -14.49 3.70
C LEU A 52 -4.00 -14.15 3.68
N TYR A 53 -4.51 -13.50 4.74
CA TYR A 53 -5.88 -13.01 4.77
C TYR A 53 -6.16 -12.02 3.63
N GLY A 54 -5.29 -11.04 3.40
CA GLY A 54 -5.40 -10.10 2.29
C GLY A 54 -5.40 -10.81 0.94
N TRP A 55 -4.47 -11.74 0.73
CA TRP A 55 -4.39 -12.58 -0.47
C TRP A 55 -5.68 -13.38 -0.69
N ALA A 56 -6.22 -13.99 0.36
CA ALA A 56 -7.45 -14.77 0.28
C ALA A 56 -8.68 -13.89 0.06
N LEU A 57 -8.77 -12.74 0.74
CA LEU A 57 -9.93 -11.84 0.68
C LEU A 57 -10.19 -11.33 -0.75
N VAL A 58 -9.15 -10.96 -1.49
CA VAL A 58 -9.32 -10.49 -2.87
C VAL A 58 -9.65 -11.61 -3.86
N ARG A 59 -9.58 -12.88 -3.43
CA ARG A 59 -9.86 -14.08 -4.23
C ARG A 59 -11.12 -14.83 -3.83
N VAL A 60 -11.63 -14.60 -2.63
CA VAL A 60 -12.82 -15.31 -2.12
C VAL A 60 -14.06 -15.09 -3.00
N VAL A 61 -14.08 -13.97 -3.74
CA VAL A 61 -15.05 -13.72 -4.81
C VAL A 61 -14.25 -13.45 -6.11
N PRO A 62 -13.92 -14.49 -6.91
CA PRO A 62 -12.92 -14.42 -7.98
C PRO A 62 -13.22 -13.39 -9.07
N PHE A 63 -14.50 -13.16 -9.38
CA PHE A 63 -14.92 -12.21 -10.43
C PHE A 63 -14.92 -10.76 -9.95
N MET A 64 -14.80 -10.53 -8.63
CA MET A 64 -14.90 -9.19 -8.05
C MET A 64 -13.67 -8.34 -8.32
N ALA A 65 -12.50 -8.89 -8.08
CA ALA A 65 -11.23 -8.19 -8.20
C ALA A 65 -10.15 -9.10 -8.80
N PRO A 66 -10.24 -9.47 -10.09
CA PRO A 66 -9.13 -10.16 -10.73
C PRO A 66 -7.86 -9.31 -10.65
N VAL A 67 -6.85 -9.79 -9.91
CA VAL A 67 -5.59 -9.05 -9.66
C VAL A 67 -4.49 -9.57 -10.56
N THR A 68 -3.81 -8.64 -11.25
CA THR A 68 -2.57 -8.90 -11.99
C THR A 68 -1.43 -8.16 -11.28
N VAL A 69 -0.31 -8.86 -11.07
CA VAL A 69 0.92 -8.27 -10.53
C VAL A 69 1.96 -8.23 -11.65
N GLU A 70 2.49 -7.05 -11.92
CA GLU A 70 3.61 -6.84 -12.85
C GLU A 70 4.82 -6.39 -12.01
N ASP A 71 5.91 -7.14 -12.07
CA ASP A 71 7.10 -6.86 -11.26
C ASP A 71 8.29 -6.46 -12.17
N PHE A 72 8.66 -5.19 -12.08
CA PHE A 72 9.82 -4.60 -12.77
C PHE A 72 11.00 -4.34 -11.81
N SER A 73 10.95 -4.88 -10.61
CA SER A 73 11.97 -4.63 -9.59
C SER A 73 13.30 -5.41 -9.80
N ASN A 74 13.32 -6.33 -10.76
CA ASN A 74 14.46 -7.24 -10.99
C ASN A 74 14.87 -8.07 -9.76
N GLY A 75 13.86 -8.40 -8.93
CA GLY A 75 14.06 -9.18 -7.70
C GLY A 75 14.30 -8.31 -6.47
N ILE A 76 13.24 -8.12 -5.68
CA ILE A 76 13.31 -7.38 -4.41
C ILE A 76 14.08 -8.22 -3.39
N LYS A 77 15.04 -7.59 -2.73
CA LYS A 77 15.77 -8.16 -1.58
C LYS A 77 15.25 -7.50 -0.28
N PRO A 78 14.29 -8.12 0.43
CA PRO A 78 13.78 -7.57 1.69
C PRO A 78 14.88 -7.45 2.75
N PRO A 79 14.75 -6.52 3.71
CA PRO A 79 13.64 -5.60 3.89
C PRO A 79 13.76 -4.32 3.04
N VAL A 80 12.63 -3.86 2.53
CA VAL A 80 12.50 -2.63 1.73
C VAL A 80 11.33 -1.78 2.26
N ILE A 81 11.24 -0.54 1.80
CA ILE A 81 10.13 0.36 2.10
C ILE A 81 9.31 0.56 0.83
N PHE A 82 8.10 -0.01 0.81
CA PHE A 82 7.16 0.21 -0.28
C PHE A 82 6.44 1.54 -0.12
N VAL A 83 6.30 2.26 -1.21
CA VAL A 83 5.47 3.46 -1.30
C VAL A 83 4.48 3.31 -2.45
N ALA A 84 3.19 3.49 -2.18
CA ALA A 84 2.15 3.29 -3.17
C ALA A 84 1.20 4.49 -3.25
N ASN A 85 0.58 4.70 -4.42
CA ASN A 85 -0.60 5.54 -4.53
C ASN A 85 -1.78 4.90 -3.78
N HIS A 86 -2.74 5.71 -3.35
CA HIS A 86 -3.84 5.25 -2.50
C HIS A 86 -5.20 5.65 -3.06
N TYR A 87 -5.90 4.67 -3.62
CA TYR A 87 -7.21 4.88 -4.23
C TYR A 87 -8.37 4.26 -3.43
N SER A 88 -8.12 3.17 -2.71
CA SER A 88 -9.18 2.41 -2.06
C SER A 88 -8.75 1.84 -0.72
N SER A 89 -9.72 1.53 0.16
CA SER A 89 -9.47 0.72 1.35
C SER A 89 -9.15 -0.75 1.04
N ILE A 90 -9.21 -1.14 -0.24
CA ILE A 90 -8.80 -2.47 -0.71
C ILE A 90 -7.30 -2.54 -0.97
N ASP A 91 -6.63 -1.41 -1.22
CA ASP A 91 -5.20 -1.37 -1.57
C ASP A 91 -4.29 -2.15 -0.61
N PRO A 92 -4.48 -2.10 0.73
CA PRO A 92 -3.65 -2.87 1.67
C PRO A 92 -3.67 -4.37 1.43
N TYR A 93 -4.80 -4.93 1.01
CA TYR A 93 -4.94 -6.37 0.80
C TYR A 93 -4.14 -6.88 -0.40
N LEU A 94 -3.80 -6.00 -1.36
CA LEU A 94 -2.97 -6.35 -2.50
C LEU A 94 -1.54 -6.72 -2.09
N PHE A 95 -1.03 -6.16 -1.01
CA PHE A 95 0.30 -6.49 -0.52
C PHE A 95 0.41 -7.91 0.07
N GLY A 96 -0.71 -8.58 0.27
CA GLY A 96 -0.75 -10.03 0.50
C GLY A 96 -0.29 -10.87 -0.70
N MET A 97 -0.16 -10.27 -1.90
CA MET A 97 0.41 -10.94 -3.07
C MET A 97 1.93 -11.08 -3.01
N LEU A 98 2.59 -10.29 -2.15
CA LEU A 98 4.05 -10.32 -2.02
C LEU A 98 4.49 -11.53 -1.19
N PRO A 99 5.56 -12.23 -1.61
CA PRO A 99 5.99 -13.49 -0.97
C PRO A 99 6.81 -13.27 0.33
N PHE A 100 6.82 -12.06 0.87
CA PHE A 100 7.63 -11.72 2.03
C PHE A 100 6.86 -10.92 3.09
N GLU A 101 7.40 -10.95 4.30
CA GLU A 101 6.84 -10.31 5.46
C GLU A 101 6.82 -8.80 5.31
N ASN A 102 5.66 -8.19 5.57
CA ASN A 102 5.47 -6.76 5.50
C ASN A 102 4.56 -6.24 6.60
N ALA A 103 4.70 -4.96 6.93
CA ALA A 103 3.88 -4.26 7.92
C ALA A 103 3.44 -2.90 7.39
N PHE A 104 2.20 -2.51 7.71
CA PHE A 104 1.63 -1.23 7.31
C PHE A 104 1.96 -0.13 8.31
N VAL A 105 2.30 1.05 7.76
CA VAL A 105 2.35 2.32 8.50
C VAL A 105 1.09 3.11 8.15
N THR A 106 0.08 3.05 9.01
CA THR A 106 -1.26 3.57 8.75
C THR A 106 -1.97 3.93 10.06
N SER A 107 -3.04 4.71 10.01
CA SER A 107 -3.78 5.11 11.22
C SER A 107 -5.20 4.55 11.28
N TRP A 108 -5.86 4.38 10.14
CA TRP A 108 -7.30 4.07 10.11
C TRP A 108 -7.68 2.74 10.80
N PRO A 109 -6.98 1.60 10.60
CA PRO A 109 -7.32 0.35 11.26
C PRO A 109 -7.23 0.41 12.78
N PHE A 110 -6.39 1.29 13.32
CA PHE A 110 -6.24 1.48 14.77
C PHE A 110 -7.45 2.16 15.43
N ARG A 111 -8.38 2.72 14.64
CA ARG A 111 -9.64 3.31 15.13
C ARG A 111 -10.75 2.27 15.30
N ILE A 112 -10.60 1.07 14.70
CA ILE A 112 -11.57 -0.01 14.76
C ILE A 112 -11.19 -0.96 15.89
N PRO A 113 -12.04 -1.22 16.91
CA PRO A 113 -11.65 -1.96 18.12
C PRO A 113 -10.97 -3.30 17.84
N VAL A 114 -11.59 -4.18 17.07
CA VAL A 114 -11.05 -5.52 16.77
C VAL A 114 -9.76 -5.42 15.94
N TYR A 115 -9.76 -4.59 14.88
CA TYR A 115 -8.57 -4.38 14.05
C TYR A 115 -7.41 -3.79 14.84
N LYS A 116 -7.68 -2.84 15.76
CA LYS A 116 -6.66 -2.26 16.64
C LYS A 116 -5.88 -3.32 17.42
N TRP A 117 -6.55 -4.34 17.94
CA TRP A 117 -5.88 -5.43 18.67
C TRP A 117 -4.98 -6.24 17.74
N VAL A 118 -5.50 -6.66 16.59
CA VAL A 118 -4.74 -7.43 15.59
C VAL A 118 -3.52 -6.62 15.09
N MET A 119 -3.69 -5.32 14.79
CA MET A 119 -2.59 -4.45 14.36
C MET A 119 -1.51 -4.32 15.44
N ARG A 120 -1.90 -4.21 16.72
CA ARG A 120 -0.95 -4.15 17.85
C ARG A 120 -0.19 -5.46 18.03
N LEU A 121 -0.88 -6.60 17.98
CA LEU A 121 -0.25 -7.92 18.03
C LEU A 121 0.73 -8.13 16.87
N ALA A 122 0.40 -7.66 15.68
CA ALA A 122 1.27 -7.68 14.51
C ALA A 122 2.42 -6.66 14.58
N ARG A 123 2.45 -5.78 15.59
CA ARG A 123 3.37 -4.64 15.71
C ARG A 123 3.33 -3.67 14.51
N TYR A 124 2.16 -3.55 13.88
CA TYR A 124 1.97 -2.52 12.86
C TYR A 124 2.09 -1.12 13.46
N ILE A 125 2.46 -0.16 12.64
CA ILE A 125 2.78 1.20 13.10
C ILE A 125 1.59 2.11 12.85
N ASN A 126 1.09 2.75 13.92
CA ASN A 126 0.11 3.81 13.78
C ASN A 126 0.81 5.11 13.38
N SER A 127 0.50 5.62 12.20
CA SER A 127 1.14 6.83 11.66
C SER A 127 0.81 8.12 12.45
N ASN A 128 -0.14 8.06 13.40
CA ASN A 128 -0.51 9.19 14.27
C ASN A 128 0.23 9.19 15.62
N ASP A 129 1.05 8.18 15.91
CA ASP A 129 1.75 8.08 17.20
C ASP A 129 2.96 9.05 17.33
N GLY A 130 3.20 9.86 16.28
CA GLY A 130 4.35 10.78 16.23
C GLY A 130 5.58 10.16 15.58
N TRP A 131 6.50 11.04 15.12
CA TRP A 131 7.67 10.63 14.34
C TRP A 131 8.60 9.70 15.10
N ASP A 132 8.91 9.99 16.36
CA ASP A 132 9.87 9.21 17.15
C ASP A 132 9.40 7.76 17.33
N ILE A 133 8.10 7.55 17.54
CA ILE A 133 7.52 6.20 17.66
C ILE A 133 7.54 5.50 16.30
N VAL A 134 7.17 6.20 15.22
CA VAL A 134 7.19 5.66 13.85
C VAL A 134 8.62 5.27 13.47
N TRP A 135 9.60 6.11 13.78
CA TRP A 135 11.02 5.86 13.56
C TRP A 135 11.49 4.62 14.31
N ASN A 136 11.38 4.62 15.63
CA ASN A 136 11.89 3.54 16.49
C ASN A 136 11.27 2.17 16.15
N ARG A 137 9.97 2.14 15.85
CA ARG A 137 9.27 0.90 15.46
C ARG A 137 9.63 0.49 14.04
N GLY A 138 9.73 1.43 13.11
CA GLY A 138 10.08 1.20 11.72
C GLY A 138 11.47 0.62 11.57
N GLU A 139 12.46 1.20 12.25
CA GLU A 139 13.83 0.71 12.29
C GLU A 139 13.90 -0.75 12.81
N LYS A 140 13.22 -1.03 13.93
CA LYS A 140 13.17 -2.38 14.51
C LYS A 140 12.56 -3.41 13.58
N LEU A 141 11.47 -3.06 12.88
CA LEU A 141 10.84 -3.95 11.91
C LEU A 141 11.75 -4.20 10.71
N LEU A 142 12.37 -3.16 10.15
CA LEU A 142 13.32 -3.29 9.05
C LEU A 142 14.55 -4.12 9.47
N ALA A 143 15.08 -3.90 10.67
CA ALA A 143 16.20 -4.69 11.21
C ALA A 143 15.84 -6.17 11.40
N SER A 144 14.57 -6.49 11.70
CA SER A 144 14.07 -7.86 11.81
C SER A 144 13.78 -8.56 10.48
N GLY A 145 14.01 -7.88 9.34
CA GLY A 145 13.74 -8.41 8.00
C GLY A 145 12.33 -8.13 7.47
N CYS A 146 11.51 -7.39 8.22
CA CYS A 146 10.15 -7.02 7.81
C CYS A 146 10.16 -5.77 6.93
N SER A 147 9.57 -5.83 5.74
CA SER A 147 9.38 -4.67 4.87
C SER A 147 8.25 -3.76 5.38
N LEU A 148 8.32 -2.48 5.07
CA LEU A 148 7.28 -1.52 5.46
C LEU A 148 6.51 -1.02 4.25
N ILE A 149 5.23 -0.73 4.45
CA ILE A 149 4.35 -0.22 3.41
C ILE A 149 3.77 1.12 3.85
N PHE A 150 3.94 2.13 3.00
CA PHE A 150 3.42 3.47 3.20
C PHE A 150 2.53 3.90 2.04
N TRP A 151 1.49 4.64 2.37
CA TRP A 151 0.76 5.48 1.44
C TRP A 151 1.13 6.93 1.73
N PRO A 152 2.15 7.48 1.04
CA PRO A 152 2.75 8.76 1.41
C PRO A 152 1.80 9.94 1.19
N GLU A 153 0.72 9.79 0.44
CA GLU A 153 -0.35 10.76 0.30
C GLU A 153 -1.09 11.03 1.63
N GLY A 154 -1.15 10.02 2.53
CA GLY A 154 -1.80 10.10 3.83
C GLY A 154 -3.33 10.00 3.79
N HIS A 155 -3.94 9.99 2.63
CA HIS A 155 -5.37 9.79 2.40
C HIS A 155 -5.61 9.17 1.01
N ARG A 156 -6.80 8.61 0.81
CA ARG A 156 -7.20 8.08 -0.49
C ARG A 156 -7.52 9.22 -1.46
N SER A 157 -7.01 9.14 -2.68
CA SER A 157 -7.37 10.07 -3.74
C SER A 157 -8.85 9.95 -4.09
N ARG A 158 -9.53 11.10 -4.24
CA ARG A 158 -10.96 11.16 -4.61
C ARG A 158 -11.17 11.47 -6.08
N ASP A 159 -10.18 12.03 -6.73
CA ASP A 159 -10.21 12.49 -8.12
C ASP A 159 -9.29 11.69 -9.04
N GLY A 160 -8.70 10.60 -8.53
CA GLY A 160 -7.77 9.75 -9.26
C GLY A 160 -6.35 10.33 -9.42
N ARG A 161 -6.11 11.55 -8.89
CA ARG A 161 -4.81 12.22 -9.02
C ARG A 161 -3.88 11.85 -7.87
N LEU A 162 -2.58 11.92 -8.14
CA LEU A 162 -1.54 11.64 -7.18
C LEU A 162 -1.27 12.89 -6.32
N ALA A 163 -1.60 12.83 -5.04
CA ALA A 163 -1.39 13.93 -4.11
C ALA A 163 0.11 14.14 -3.78
N ARG A 164 0.40 15.21 -3.04
CA ARG A 164 1.75 15.46 -2.52
C ARG A 164 2.14 14.36 -1.53
N PHE A 165 3.37 13.86 -1.66
CA PHE A 165 3.92 12.85 -0.75
C PHE A 165 4.45 13.47 0.54
N LYS A 166 4.15 12.86 1.67
CA LYS A 166 4.72 13.17 2.99
C LYS A 166 6.11 12.55 3.12
N ASN A 167 6.98 13.15 3.92
CA ASN A 167 8.39 12.78 4.01
C ASN A 167 8.67 11.49 4.80
N GLY A 168 7.74 10.99 5.63
CA GLY A 168 8.01 9.95 6.63
C GLY A 168 8.68 8.67 6.08
N ALA A 169 8.19 8.11 4.96
CA ALA A 169 8.78 6.92 4.34
C ALA A 169 10.20 7.18 3.84
N PHE A 170 10.42 8.32 3.21
CA PHE A 170 11.68 8.71 2.60
C PHE A 170 12.74 9.05 3.65
N ARG A 171 12.33 9.75 4.72
CA ARG A 171 13.18 10.01 5.88
C ARG A 171 13.64 8.71 6.52
N LEU A 172 12.73 7.76 6.72
CA LEU A 172 13.07 6.43 7.24
C LEU A 172 14.03 5.69 6.31
N ALA A 173 13.86 5.79 4.99
CA ALA A 173 14.76 5.19 4.00
C ALA A 173 16.17 5.77 4.08
N CYS A 174 16.32 7.11 4.12
CA CYS A 174 17.62 7.78 4.23
C CYS A 174 18.32 7.43 5.55
N LEU A 175 17.58 7.37 6.66
CA LEU A 175 18.13 7.02 7.97
C LEU A 175 18.59 5.56 8.06
N THR A 176 17.85 4.64 7.44
CA THR A 176 18.16 3.19 7.52
C THR A 176 18.99 2.67 6.35
N GLY A 177 19.16 3.47 5.29
CA GLY A 177 19.79 3.05 4.04
C GLY A 177 18.98 2.00 3.26
N LYS A 178 17.69 1.80 3.61
CA LYS A 178 16.84 0.82 2.93
C LYS A 178 16.24 1.41 1.66
N PRO A 179 16.15 0.61 0.56
CA PRO A 179 15.59 1.10 -0.69
C PRO A 179 14.09 1.40 -0.58
N ILE A 180 13.67 2.42 -1.31
CA ILE A 180 12.25 2.67 -1.61
C ILE A 180 11.87 1.84 -2.84
N VAL A 181 10.76 1.12 -2.75
CA VAL A 181 10.15 0.42 -3.89
C VAL A 181 8.81 1.10 -4.20
N PRO A 182 8.73 1.88 -5.29
CA PRO A 182 7.47 2.47 -5.71
C PRO A 182 6.51 1.40 -6.24
N VAL A 183 5.24 1.51 -5.89
CA VAL A 183 4.18 0.60 -6.35
C VAL A 183 3.03 1.41 -6.92
N CYS A 184 2.63 1.07 -8.13
CA CYS A 184 1.49 1.68 -8.80
C CYS A 184 0.28 0.73 -8.71
N ILE A 185 -0.82 1.21 -8.12
CA ILE A 185 -2.07 0.48 -7.95
C ILE A 185 -3.12 1.09 -8.86
N LEU A 186 -3.82 0.26 -9.66
CA LEU A 186 -4.85 0.67 -10.60
C LEU A 186 -6.11 -0.19 -10.45
N GLY A 187 -7.27 0.42 -10.69
CA GLY A 187 -8.55 -0.29 -10.73
C GLY A 187 -9.26 -0.42 -9.40
N THR A 188 -8.60 -0.14 -8.27
CA THR A 188 -9.21 -0.17 -6.94
C THR A 188 -10.12 1.03 -6.69
N ASP A 189 -9.88 2.15 -7.38
CA ASP A 189 -10.76 3.31 -7.43
C ASP A 189 -12.16 2.96 -7.99
N ARG A 190 -12.22 2.08 -8.99
CA ARG A 190 -13.46 1.57 -9.57
C ARG A 190 -14.08 0.46 -8.73
N LEU A 191 -13.26 -0.40 -8.15
CA LEU A 191 -13.68 -1.50 -7.28
C LEU A 191 -14.43 -0.97 -6.05
N MET A 192 -13.84 -0.04 -5.31
CA MET A 192 -14.44 0.62 -4.15
C MET A 192 -13.89 2.04 -3.98
N PRO A 193 -14.50 3.04 -4.64
CA PRO A 193 -14.05 4.43 -4.56
C PRO A 193 -14.18 5.00 -3.14
N PRO A 194 -13.39 6.03 -2.79
CA PRO A 194 -13.51 6.72 -1.51
C PRO A 194 -14.93 7.21 -1.25
N GLY A 195 -15.46 6.91 -0.05
CA GLY A 195 -16.83 7.26 0.34
C GLY A 195 -17.91 6.26 -0.12
N SER A 196 -17.60 5.34 -1.03
CA SER A 196 -18.52 4.26 -1.40
C SER A 196 -18.48 3.13 -0.38
N ARG A 197 -19.68 2.56 -0.11
CA ARG A 197 -19.83 1.27 0.59
C ARG A 197 -20.17 0.14 -0.39
N PHE A 198 -20.29 0.44 -1.67
CA PHE A 198 -20.62 -0.52 -2.70
C PHE A 198 -19.37 -0.92 -3.47
N LEU A 199 -19.18 -2.24 -3.56
CA LEU A 199 -18.21 -2.86 -4.41
C LEU A 199 -18.76 -2.97 -5.85
N THR A 200 -17.89 -2.77 -6.81
CA THR A 200 -18.20 -2.93 -8.24
C THR A 200 -17.07 -3.76 -8.86
N PRO A 201 -17.36 -4.87 -9.57
CA PRO A 201 -16.34 -5.68 -10.20
C PRO A 201 -15.39 -4.84 -11.03
N SER A 202 -14.08 -4.99 -10.78
CA SER A 202 -13.04 -4.26 -11.50
C SER A 202 -11.77 -5.09 -11.58
N ARG A 203 -11.10 -5.04 -12.73
CA ARG A 203 -9.75 -5.57 -12.86
C ARG A 203 -8.80 -4.69 -12.09
N VAL A 204 -8.00 -5.29 -11.22
CA VAL A 204 -7.01 -4.61 -10.40
C VAL A 204 -5.62 -4.97 -10.89
N LYS A 205 -4.74 -3.98 -10.95
CA LYS A 205 -3.36 -4.18 -11.32
C LYS A 205 -2.46 -3.56 -10.25
N MET A 206 -1.45 -4.31 -9.83
CA MET A 206 -0.36 -3.88 -8.97
C MET A 206 0.93 -3.93 -9.77
N VAL A 207 1.60 -2.80 -9.94
CA VAL A 207 2.85 -2.68 -10.68
C VAL A 207 3.95 -2.32 -9.70
N ILE A 208 4.93 -3.19 -9.56
CA ILE A 208 6.10 -2.99 -8.71
C ILE A 208 7.20 -2.40 -9.58
N LEU A 209 7.66 -1.20 -9.24
CA LEU A 209 8.65 -0.47 -10.01
C LEU A 209 10.08 -0.73 -9.48
N PRO A 210 11.11 -0.38 -10.24
CA PRO A 210 12.50 -0.56 -9.82
C PRO A 210 12.79 0.12 -8.47
N PRO A 211 13.58 -0.52 -7.59
CA PRO A 211 13.97 0.05 -6.31
C PRO A 211 14.83 1.31 -6.48
N ILE A 212 14.57 2.31 -5.64
CA ILE A 212 15.34 3.55 -5.56
C ILE A 212 16.19 3.49 -4.28
N ILE A 213 17.49 3.55 -4.44
CA ILE A 213 18.43 3.51 -3.32
C ILE A 213 18.69 4.95 -2.86
N PRO A 214 18.62 5.23 -1.53
CA PRO A 214 18.99 6.54 -1.03
C PRO A 214 20.42 6.93 -1.42
N SER A 215 20.61 8.12 -1.97
CA SER A 215 21.92 8.64 -2.37
C SER A 215 22.78 9.13 -1.20
N GLY A 216 22.14 9.34 -0.03
CA GLY A 216 22.79 9.77 1.21
C GLY A 216 22.30 8.96 2.40
N ARG A 217 22.87 9.24 3.58
CA ARG A 217 22.45 8.63 4.85
C ARG A 217 22.16 9.72 5.88
N GLY A 218 21.33 9.38 6.83
CA GLY A 218 20.96 10.30 7.91
C GLY A 218 19.73 11.14 7.60
N ASP A 219 19.51 12.19 8.37
CA ASP A 219 18.35 13.09 8.27
C ASP A 219 18.65 14.27 7.31
N ASP A 220 19.15 13.95 6.13
CA ASP A 220 19.51 14.94 5.10
C ASP A 220 18.25 15.37 4.31
N PRO A 221 17.83 16.64 4.38
CA PRO A 221 16.65 17.14 3.69
C PRO A 221 16.72 17.00 2.17
N ASP A 222 17.89 17.10 1.57
CA ASP A 222 18.05 17.01 0.12
C ASP A 222 17.96 15.57 -0.37
N CYS A 223 18.57 14.62 0.37
CA CYS A 223 18.38 13.19 0.13
C CYS A 223 16.90 12.81 0.23
N ILE A 224 16.20 13.25 1.28
CA ILE A 224 14.78 12.96 1.51
C ILE A 224 13.93 13.52 0.37
N ARG A 225 14.21 14.75 -0.08
CA ARG A 225 13.48 15.42 -1.17
C ARG A 225 13.70 14.67 -2.49
N ALA A 226 14.94 14.43 -2.86
CA ALA A 226 15.30 13.74 -4.10
C ALA A 226 14.65 12.35 -4.19
N LEU A 227 14.75 11.56 -3.11
CA LEU A 227 14.15 10.22 -3.04
C LEU A 227 12.63 10.25 -3.15
N LYS A 228 11.98 11.23 -2.50
CA LYS A 228 10.53 11.43 -2.56
C LYS A 228 10.08 11.81 -3.96
N ASP A 229 10.75 12.77 -4.58
CA ASP A 229 10.38 13.29 -5.89
C ASP A 229 10.58 12.22 -6.96
N GLN A 230 11.68 11.47 -6.93
CA GLN A 230 11.94 10.35 -7.82
C GLN A 230 10.89 9.24 -7.67
N ALA A 231 10.51 8.86 -6.44
CA ALA A 231 9.50 7.85 -6.22
C ALA A 231 8.11 8.30 -6.70
N ARG A 232 7.76 9.57 -6.47
CA ARG A 232 6.51 10.16 -6.94
C ARG A 232 6.44 10.22 -8.46
N GLU A 233 7.52 10.63 -9.10
CA GLU A 233 7.66 10.69 -10.56
C GLU A 233 7.54 9.30 -11.20
N SER A 234 8.20 8.30 -10.62
CA SER A 234 8.10 6.91 -11.08
C SER A 234 6.65 6.40 -11.08
N ILE A 235 5.89 6.66 -9.99
CA ILE A 235 4.48 6.29 -9.91
C ILE A 235 3.64 7.12 -10.90
N ALA A 236 3.89 8.43 -11.00
CA ALA A 236 3.15 9.32 -11.90
C ALA A 236 3.34 8.90 -13.37
N THR A 237 4.57 8.64 -13.78
CA THR A 237 4.91 8.17 -15.12
C THR A 237 4.21 6.86 -15.46
N GLU A 238 4.19 5.90 -14.52
CA GLU A 238 3.53 4.62 -14.72
C GLU A 238 2.00 4.77 -14.80
N LEU A 239 1.40 5.64 -13.99
CA LEU A 239 -0.03 5.98 -14.08
C LEU A 239 -0.37 6.60 -15.44
N ALA A 240 0.44 7.56 -15.91
CA ALA A 240 0.26 8.22 -17.19
C ALA A 240 0.35 7.24 -18.38
N LYS A 241 1.35 6.35 -18.39
CA LYS A 241 1.47 5.28 -19.40
C LYS A 241 0.23 4.41 -19.50
N ARG A 242 -0.56 4.33 -18.44
CA ARG A 242 -1.78 3.52 -18.36
C ARG A 242 -3.07 4.33 -18.52
N GLY A 243 -2.96 5.57 -19.00
CA GLY A 243 -4.10 6.44 -19.30
C GLY A 243 -4.76 7.06 -18.06
N VAL A 244 -4.08 7.08 -16.92
CA VAL A 244 -4.53 7.78 -15.71
C VAL A 244 -3.76 9.09 -15.61
N ASN A 245 -4.46 10.24 -15.60
CA ASN A 245 -3.81 11.54 -15.41
C ASN A 245 -3.41 11.76 -13.94
N PRO A 246 -2.13 11.67 -13.59
CA PRO A 246 -1.69 11.72 -12.20
C PRO A 246 -1.52 13.16 -11.67
N PHE A 247 -1.61 14.19 -12.54
CA PHE A 247 -1.23 15.55 -12.17
C PHE A 247 -2.43 16.40 -11.75
N ASN A 248 -2.28 17.13 -10.66
CA ASN A 248 -3.22 18.18 -10.27
C ASN A 248 -2.74 19.52 -10.86
N ILE A 249 -3.54 20.11 -11.76
CA ILE A 249 -3.19 21.35 -12.47
C ILE A 249 -3.08 22.57 -11.51
N THR A 250 -3.59 22.49 -10.29
CA THR A 250 -3.68 23.61 -9.36
C THR A 250 -2.45 23.83 -8.44
N GLY A 251 -1.34 23.10 -8.60
CA GLY A 251 -0.18 23.26 -7.73
C GLY A 251 1.20 23.08 -8.35
N TYR A 252 1.26 22.79 -9.64
CA TYR A 252 2.53 22.45 -10.31
C TYR A 252 2.73 23.27 -11.60
N LYS A 253 2.46 24.56 -11.53
CA LYS A 253 2.88 25.52 -12.56
C LYS A 253 4.21 26.12 -12.12
N SER A 254 5.30 25.67 -12.68
CA SER A 254 6.41 26.45 -13.24
C SER A 254 7.66 25.62 -13.58
N ASP A 255 7.99 24.55 -12.84
CA ASP A 255 9.36 24.02 -12.94
C ASP A 255 9.52 22.76 -13.80
N MET A 256 8.44 22.11 -14.25
CA MET A 256 8.51 20.91 -15.10
C MET A 256 7.99 21.06 -16.53
N MET A 257 7.47 22.22 -16.93
CA MET A 257 7.07 22.45 -18.32
C MET A 257 8.27 22.74 -19.26
N SER A 258 9.47 22.83 -18.73
CA SER A 258 10.72 22.98 -19.49
C SER A 258 11.40 21.66 -19.82
N ASP A 259 10.88 20.50 -19.37
CA ASP A 259 11.46 19.20 -19.69
C ASP A 259 10.85 18.65 -21.00
N PRO A 260 11.65 18.51 -22.07
CA PRO A 260 11.19 18.09 -23.39
C PRO A 260 10.60 16.66 -23.40
N ILE A 261 10.94 15.80 -22.44
CA ILE A 261 10.43 14.41 -22.34
C ILE A 261 8.96 14.39 -21.89
N ILE A 262 8.57 15.31 -20.99
CA ILE A 262 7.19 15.37 -20.47
C ILE A 262 6.27 16.08 -21.47
N SER A 263 6.78 17.07 -22.18
CA SER A 263 6.03 17.79 -23.21
C SER A 263 5.63 16.86 -24.37
N SER A 264 6.50 15.94 -24.79
CA SER A 264 6.21 14.98 -25.87
C SER A 264 5.19 13.92 -25.48
N ALA A 265 5.09 13.55 -24.19
CA ALA A 265 4.13 12.57 -23.70
C ALA A 265 2.70 13.11 -23.56
N ILE A 266 2.54 14.44 -23.47
CA ILE A 266 1.23 15.11 -23.32
C ILE A 266 0.67 15.54 -24.68
N HIS A 267 1.51 15.84 -25.68
CA HIS A 267 1.11 16.39 -27.00
C HIS A 267 1.31 15.43 -28.18
N GLY A 268 1.66 14.17 -27.93
CA GLY A 268 1.93 13.18 -28.96
C GLY A 268 0.74 12.29 -29.33
N ASN A 269 -0.46 12.85 -29.46
CA ASN A 269 -1.59 12.24 -30.16
C ASN A 269 -2.46 13.36 -30.78
N ASP A 270 -2.02 13.85 -31.91
CA ASP A 270 -2.86 14.39 -32.98
C ASP A 270 -2.61 13.59 -34.25
#